data_d72aa59c81ae504f9e38e3e57428bc3c
#
_entry.id   d72aa59c81ae504f9e38e3e57428bc3c
#
_cell.length_a   1.000
_cell.length_b   1.000
_cell.length_c   1.000
_cell.angle_alpha   90.00
_cell.angle_beta   90.00
_cell.angle_gamma   90.00
#
_symmetry.space_group_name_H-M   'P 1'
#
loop_
_entity.id
_entity.type
_entity.pdbx_description
1 polymer ?
#
loop_
_entity_poly.entity_id
_entity_poly.type
_entity_poly.pdbx_seq_one_letter_code
_entity_poly.pdbx_strand_id
1 'polypeptide(L)'
;EEQIAGSRVEVAPFKKDPSDFVLWKPSNNTQPGWDSPWGFGRPGWHTECSAMSEKTLGLPFDIHGGGRDLIFPHHENEIAQSCCSSANIDEPGSYAKYWMHNGFVTIDGEKISKSLGNIILVNDLIQDHHGEVIRLALLSTHYRKGLDWNEKIIHQAKKLLNKIYI
;
A
#
# COMPACT_ATOMS: atom_id res chain seq x y z
N GLU A 1 -9.39 -5.96 15.39
CA GLU A 1 -10.55 -5.21 14.83
C GLU A 1 -11.49 -6.25 14.20
N GLU A 2 -12.76 -6.24 14.61
CA GLU A 2 -13.77 -7.12 14.03
C GLU A 2 -13.97 -6.77 12.55
N GLN A 3 -13.95 -7.79 11.70
CA GLN A 3 -14.26 -7.65 10.28
C GLN A 3 -15.75 -7.37 10.12
N ILE A 4 -16.10 -6.14 9.76
CA ILE A 4 -17.49 -5.79 9.47
C ILE A 4 -17.72 -5.94 7.96
N ALA A 5 -18.55 -6.92 7.59
CA ALA A 5 -18.95 -7.15 6.21
C ALA A 5 -19.56 -5.86 5.60
N GLY A 6 -19.13 -5.51 4.37
CA GLY A 6 -19.64 -4.33 3.67
C GLY A 6 -18.97 -3.00 4.07
N SER A 7 -18.04 -2.98 5.01
CA SER A 7 -17.42 -1.72 5.47
C SER A 7 -16.56 -1.02 4.41
N ARG A 8 -16.01 -1.76 3.46
CA ARG A 8 -15.17 -1.22 2.36
C ARG A 8 -15.60 -1.64 0.97
N VAL A 9 -16.28 -2.77 0.84
CA VAL A 9 -16.78 -3.31 -0.44
C VAL A 9 -18.16 -3.88 -0.21
N GLU A 10 -19.09 -3.56 -1.09
CA GLU A 10 -20.47 -4.10 -1.04
C GLU A 10 -20.45 -5.63 -1.06
N VAL A 11 -21.26 -6.24 -0.21
CA VAL A 11 -21.36 -7.71 -0.14
C VAL A 11 -22.08 -8.21 -1.37
N ALA A 12 -21.35 -8.80 -2.30
CA ALA A 12 -21.92 -9.35 -3.52
C ALA A 12 -22.72 -10.63 -3.23
N PRO A 13 -23.89 -10.83 -3.87
CA PRO A 13 -24.80 -11.95 -3.56
C PRO A 13 -24.23 -13.35 -3.88
N PHE A 14 -23.15 -13.42 -4.63
CA PHE A 14 -22.47 -14.69 -4.96
C PHE A 14 -21.39 -15.10 -3.94
N LYS A 15 -21.10 -14.28 -2.95
CA LYS A 15 -20.17 -14.66 -1.87
C LYS A 15 -20.83 -15.70 -0.97
N LYS A 16 -20.07 -16.75 -0.61
CA LYS A 16 -20.51 -17.74 0.37
C LYS A 16 -20.45 -17.19 1.78
N ASP A 17 -19.37 -16.48 2.08
CA ASP A 17 -19.17 -15.73 3.33
C ASP A 17 -18.96 -14.25 3.01
N PRO A 18 -19.52 -13.33 3.81
CA PRO A 18 -19.33 -11.90 3.61
C PRO A 18 -17.85 -11.46 3.63
N SER A 19 -17.00 -12.21 4.31
CA SER A 19 -15.54 -11.94 4.38
C SER A 19 -14.77 -12.43 3.15
N ASP A 20 -15.39 -13.24 2.27
CA ASP A 20 -14.75 -13.70 1.05
C ASP A 20 -14.25 -12.53 0.20
N PHE A 21 -13.06 -12.68 -0.37
CA PHE A 21 -12.47 -11.72 -1.28
C PHE A 21 -12.11 -12.35 -2.64
N VAL A 22 -11.96 -11.48 -3.64
CA VAL A 22 -11.80 -11.92 -5.02
C VAL A 22 -10.39 -12.42 -5.28
N LEU A 23 -10.24 -13.66 -5.74
CA LEU A 23 -8.98 -14.23 -6.22
C LEU A 23 -8.80 -14.01 -7.73
N TRP A 24 -9.87 -14.14 -8.52
CA TRP A 24 -9.87 -13.99 -9.97
C TRP A 24 -11.07 -13.18 -10.42
N LYS A 25 -10.85 -12.16 -11.26
CA LYS A 25 -11.89 -11.28 -11.81
C LYS A 25 -12.08 -11.53 -13.30
N PRO A 26 -13.31 -11.69 -13.80
CA PRO A 26 -13.55 -11.67 -15.22
C PRO A 26 -13.03 -10.39 -15.88
N SER A 27 -12.46 -10.51 -17.06
CA SER A 27 -12.03 -9.37 -17.89
C SER A 27 -12.80 -9.37 -19.20
N ASN A 28 -12.98 -8.19 -19.77
CA ASN A 28 -13.51 -7.99 -21.11
C ASN A 28 -12.39 -7.55 -22.08
N ASN A 29 -12.72 -7.35 -23.34
CA ASN A 29 -11.75 -7.01 -24.39
C ASN A 29 -11.04 -5.66 -24.19
N THR A 30 -11.49 -4.81 -23.26
CA THR A 30 -10.88 -3.50 -22.95
C THR A 30 -10.01 -3.53 -21.69
N GLN A 31 -9.93 -4.67 -21.03
CA GLN A 31 -9.19 -4.86 -19.78
C GLN A 31 -8.11 -5.92 -19.98
N PRO A 32 -6.97 -5.81 -19.28
CA PRO A 32 -5.99 -6.88 -19.22
C PRO A 32 -6.64 -8.19 -18.76
N GLY A 33 -6.25 -9.31 -19.35
CA GLY A 33 -6.76 -10.61 -18.94
C GLY A 33 -5.99 -11.75 -19.58
N TRP A 34 -6.13 -12.91 -18.99
CA TRP A 34 -5.49 -14.14 -19.41
C TRP A 34 -6.50 -15.28 -19.33
N ASP A 35 -6.28 -16.32 -20.12
CA ASP A 35 -7.06 -17.55 -20.04
C ASP A 35 -6.75 -18.29 -18.72
N SER A 36 -7.79 -18.83 -18.11
CA SER A 36 -7.69 -19.60 -16.88
C SER A 36 -8.77 -20.68 -16.81
N PRO A 37 -8.66 -21.65 -15.89
CA PRO A 37 -9.73 -22.62 -15.64
C PRO A 37 -11.08 -21.99 -15.24
N TRP A 38 -11.07 -20.74 -14.79
CA TRP A 38 -12.25 -19.96 -14.38
C TRP A 38 -12.73 -18.97 -15.46
N GLY A 39 -12.19 -19.08 -16.68
CA GLY A 39 -12.48 -18.21 -17.80
C GLY A 39 -11.43 -17.09 -17.96
N PHE A 40 -11.63 -16.28 -19.03
CA PHE A 40 -10.78 -15.13 -19.32
C PHE A 40 -10.94 -14.06 -18.24
N GLY A 41 -9.82 -13.68 -17.63
CA GLY A 41 -9.86 -12.76 -16.49
C GLY A 41 -8.47 -12.34 -16.01
N ARG A 42 -8.44 -11.73 -14.84
CA ARG A 42 -7.24 -11.23 -14.20
C ARG A 42 -7.22 -11.56 -12.70
N PRO A 43 -6.04 -11.62 -12.07
CA PRO A 43 -5.94 -11.85 -10.63
C PRO A 43 -6.64 -10.72 -9.83
N GLY A 44 -7.13 -11.05 -8.65
CA GLY A 44 -7.52 -10.07 -7.66
C GLY A 44 -6.30 -9.31 -7.14
N TRP A 45 -6.51 -8.11 -6.64
CA TRP A 45 -5.44 -7.21 -6.19
C TRP A 45 -4.45 -7.86 -5.21
N HIS A 46 -4.95 -8.63 -4.23
CA HIS A 46 -4.09 -9.27 -3.23
C HIS A 46 -3.24 -10.40 -3.85
N THR A 47 -3.81 -11.13 -4.80
CA THR A 47 -3.14 -12.23 -5.49
C THR A 47 -1.92 -11.77 -6.28
N GLU A 48 -1.96 -10.56 -6.85
CA GLU A 48 -0.81 -9.97 -7.54
C GLU A 48 0.38 -9.84 -6.59
N CYS A 49 0.16 -9.25 -5.41
CA CYS A 49 1.22 -9.03 -4.42
C CYS A 49 1.74 -10.35 -3.84
N SER A 50 0.86 -11.26 -3.48
CA SER A 50 1.24 -12.58 -2.94
C SER A 50 2.11 -13.36 -3.92
N ALA A 51 1.67 -13.47 -5.18
CA ALA A 51 2.40 -14.22 -6.21
C ALA A 51 3.72 -13.56 -6.61
N MET A 52 3.75 -12.22 -6.71
CA MET A 52 4.97 -11.48 -7.07
C MET A 52 6.02 -11.54 -5.96
N SER A 53 5.61 -11.41 -4.71
CA SER A 53 6.50 -11.52 -3.55
C SER A 53 7.15 -12.91 -3.48
N GLU A 54 6.35 -13.96 -3.58
CA GLU A 54 6.86 -15.34 -3.58
C GLU A 54 7.82 -15.59 -4.75
N LYS A 55 7.44 -15.20 -5.96
CA LYS A 55 8.24 -15.43 -7.16
C LYS A 55 9.57 -14.68 -7.14
N THR A 56 9.60 -13.47 -6.58
CA THR A 56 10.75 -12.57 -6.66
C THR A 56 11.69 -12.71 -5.48
N LEU A 57 11.13 -12.89 -4.29
CA LEU A 57 11.87 -12.86 -3.03
C LEU A 57 11.95 -14.24 -2.35
N GLY A 58 11.06 -15.17 -2.68
CA GLY A 58 10.84 -16.41 -1.94
C GLY A 58 10.09 -16.14 -0.62
N LEU A 59 9.70 -17.21 0.06
CA LEU A 59 9.00 -17.13 1.34
C LEU A 59 9.80 -17.84 2.45
N PRO A 60 9.85 -17.31 3.68
CA PRO A 60 9.48 -15.95 4.05
C PRO A 60 10.52 -14.92 3.61
N PHE A 61 10.09 -13.77 3.13
CA PHE A 61 11.00 -12.65 2.87
C PHE A 61 11.17 -11.74 4.10
N ASP A 62 12.15 -10.81 4.05
CA ASP A 62 12.54 -10.10 5.26
C ASP A 62 11.55 -9.01 5.67
N ILE A 63 11.20 -8.08 4.77
CA ILE A 63 10.40 -6.91 5.11
C ILE A 63 9.24 -6.73 4.13
N HIS A 64 8.02 -6.63 4.66
CA HIS A 64 6.84 -6.19 3.91
C HIS A 64 6.35 -4.86 4.45
N GLY A 65 6.14 -3.89 3.56
CA GLY A 65 5.78 -2.54 3.94
C GLY A 65 4.62 -1.97 3.15
N GLY A 66 3.94 -0.99 3.75
CA GLY A 66 2.85 -0.28 3.10
C GLY A 66 2.25 0.83 3.95
N GLY A 67 1.18 1.44 3.48
CA GLY A 67 0.40 2.37 4.26
C GLY A 67 -0.40 1.65 5.37
N ARG A 68 -0.77 2.37 6.40
CA ARG A 68 -1.62 1.86 7.49
C ARG A 68 -2.96 1.31 7.03
N ASP A 69 -3.49 1.84 5.95
CA ASP A 69 -4.72 1.40 5.32
C ASP A 69 -4.62 0.03 4.66
N LEU A 70 -3.41 -0.42 4.35
CA LEU A 70 -3.15 -1.74 3.77
C LEU A 70 -3.09 -2.86 4.81
N ILE A 71 -2.95 -2.56 6.11
CA ILE A 71 -2.94 -3.59 7.16
C ILE A 71 -4.15 -4.50 6.97
N PHE A 72 -5.32 -3.89 6.82
CA PHE A 72 -6.57 -4.60 6.59
C PHE A 72 -7.39 -3.90 5.48
N PRO A 73 -7.92 -4.67 4.52
CA PRO A 73 -7.85 -6.13 4.38
C PRO A 73 -6.64 -6.63 3.56
N HIS A 74 -5.84 -5.74 2.93
CA HIS A 74 -4.88 -6.11 1.89
C HIS A 74 -3.79 -7.09 2.41
N HIS A 75 -3.02 -6.68 3.41
CA HIS A 75 -1.93 -7.50 3.94
C HIS A 75 -2.42 -8.78 4.64
N GLU A 76 -3.56 -8.71 5.35
CA GLU A 76 -4.17 -9.91 5.94
C GLU A 76 -4.59 -10.92 4.86
N ASN A 77 -5.11 -10.44 3.74
CA ASN A 77 -5.48 -11.30 2.62
C ASN A 77 -4.24 -11.88 1.91
N GLU A 78 -3.14 -11.14 1.83
CA GLU A 78 -1.87 -11.67 1.30
C GLU A 78 -1.30 -12.78 2.19
N ILE A 79 -1.33 -12.58 3.53
CA ILE A 79 -0.94 -13.61 4.49
C ILE A 79 -1.79 -14.86 4.29
N ALA A 80 -3.12 -14.71 4.26
CA ALA A 80 -4.04 -15.82 4.08
C ALA A 80 -3.76 -16.57 2.77
N GLN A 81 -3.56 -15.88 1.66
CA GLN A 81 -3.24 -16.51 0.37
C GLN A 81 -1.91 -17.26 0.41
N SER A 82 -0.86 -16.63 0.93
CA SER A 82 0.49 -17.22 0.92
C SER A 82 0.62 -18.37 1.90
N CYS A 83 0.04 -18.26 3.09
CA CYS A 83 0.01 -19.35 4.06
C CYS A 83 -0.84 -20.54 3.56
N CYS A 84 -1.99 -20.28 2.92
CA CYS A 84 -2.84 -21.36 2.40
C CYS A 84 -2.28 -22.02 1.14
N SER A 85 -1.50 -21.33 0.33
CA SER A 85 -0.86 -21.90 -0.86
C SER A 85 0.42 -22.67 -0.55
N SER A 86 1.12 -22.29 0.52
CA SER A 86 2.28 -22.99 1.03
C SER A 86 1.86 -24.10 2.03
N ALA A 87 2.70 -25.12 2.21
CA ALA A 87 2.44 -26.18 3.19
C ALA A 87 2.51 -25.70 4.67
N ASN A 88 2.75 -24.42 4.92
CA ASN A 88 2.98 -23.81 6.24
C ASN A 88 1.76 -22.99 6.71
N ILE A 89 0.59 -23.57 6.67
CA ILE A 89 -0.71 -22.91 6.89
C ILE A 89 -0.83 -22.24 8.28
N ASP A 90 -0.14 -22.74 9.30
CA ASP A 90 -0.36 -22.33 10.69
C ASP A 90 0.60 -21.24 11.19
N GLU A 91 1.51 -20.73 10.34
CA GLU A 91 2.50 -19.74 10.76
C GLU A 91 2.39 -18.42 9.98
N PRO A 92 1.75 -17.38 10.53
CA PRO A 92 1.68 -16.05 9.90
C PRO A 92 3.05 -15.44 9.55
N GLY A 93 4.10 -15.82 10.28
CA GLY A 93 5.48 -15.45 10.00
C GLY A 93 6.07 -16.11 8.74
N SER A 94 5.38 -17.07 8.12
CA SER A 94 5.83 -17.73 6.91
C SER A 94 5.72 -16.88 5.64
N TYR A 95 5.06 -15.73 5.69
CA TYR A 95 4.97 -14.77 4.59
C TYR A 95 6.07 -13.72 4.66
N ALA A 96 6.10 -12.92 5.72
CA ALA A 96 7.13 -11.90 5.95
C ALA A 96 7.57 -11.87 7.42
N LYS A 97 8.88 -11.69 7.65
CA LYS A 97 9.46 -11.66 9.00
C LYS A 97 9.15 -10.36 9.73
N TYR A 98 9.19 -9.23 9.03
CA TYR A 98 8.96 -7.90 9.59
C TYR A 98 7.95 -7.11 8.78
N TRP A 99 7.09 -6.37 9.49
CA TRP A 99 6.06 -5.53 8.91
C TRP A 99 6.31 -4.08 9.22
N MET A 100 6.26 -3.24 8.19
CA MET A 100 6.49 -1.80 8.32
C MET A 100 5.34 -1.00 7.73
N HIS A 101 4.59 -0.28 8.57
CA HIS A 101 3.43 0.50 8.14
C HIS A 101 3.64 2.00 8.36
N ASN A 102 3.51 2.78 7.30
CA ASN A 102 3.63 4.23 7.31
C ASN A 102 2.31 4.89 7.71
N GLY A 103 2.42 6.02 8.42
CA GLY A 103 1.32 6.95 8.57
C GLY A 103 0.95 7.62 7.24
N PHE A 104 -0.20 8.30 7.22
CA PHE A 104 -0.66 9.02 6.03
C PHE A 104 0.11 10.32 5.82
N VAL A 105 0.18 10.76 4.56
CA VAL A 105 0.57 12.10 4.19
C VAL A 105 -0.70 12.90 3.88
N THR A 106 -0.84 14.06 4.50
CA THR A 106 -1.85 15.07 4.18
C THR A 106 -1.19 16.27 3.51
N ILE A 107 -1.96 17.12 2.85
CA ILE A 107 -1.50 18.37 2.28
C ILE A 107 -2.36 19.48 2.87
N ASP A 108 -1.73 20.39 3.60
CA ASP A 108 -2.41 21.49 4.32
C ASP A 108 -3.59 21.00 5.19
N GLY A 109 -3.39 19.87 5.88
CA GLY A 109 -4.39 19.21 6.72
C GLY A 109 -5.42 18.36 5.97
N GLU A 110 -5.45 18.40 4.65
CA GLU A 110 -6.44 17.70 3.83
C GLU A 110 -5.90 16.37 3.30
N LYS A 111 -6.79 15.38 3.20
CA LYS A 111 -6.45 14.09 2.59
C LYS A 111 -6.14 14.27 1.11
N ILE A 112 -5.07 13.64 0.63
CA ILE A 112 -4.74 13.61 -0.80
C ILE A 112 -5.84 12.88 -1.57
N SER A 113 -6.44 13.52 -2.56
CA SER A 113 -7.41 12.89 -3.44
C SER A 113 -7.43 13.51 -4.84
N LYS A 114 -7.76 12.69 -5.84
CA LYS A 114 -7.92 13.16 -7.23
C LYS A 114 -9.07 14.17 -7.36
N SER A 115 -10.14 14.00 -6.58
CA SER A 115 -11.30 14.89 -6.62
C SER A 115 -11.02 16.28 -6.06
N LEU A 116 -10.11 16.40 -5.10
CA LEU A 116 -9.66 17.67 -4.55
C LEU A 116 -8.56 18.33 -5.40
N GLY A 117 -7.95 17.59 -6.33
CA GLY A 117 -6.86 18.10 -7.17
C GLY A 117 -5.60 18.49 -6.40
N ASN A 118 -5.47 18.05 -5.14
CA ASN A 118 -4.36 18.40 -4.26
C ASN A 118 -3.19 17.40 -4.33
N ILE A 119 -3.03 16.71 -5.46
CA ILE A 119 -1.90 15.79 -5.67
C ILE A 119 -0.66 16.61 -6.01
N ILE A 120 0.38 16.45 -5.21
CA ILE A 120 1.71 17.04 -5.45
C ILE A 120 2.64 15.93 -5.90
N LEU A 121 3.24 16.08 -7.08
CA LEU A 121 4.21 15.12 -7.58
C LEU A 121 5.62 15.53 -7.17
N VAL A 122 6.44 14.55 -6.80
CA VAL A 122 7.86 14.79 -6.50
C VAL A 122 8.58 15.44 -7.68
N ASN A 123 8.20 15.08 -8.90
CA ASN A 123 8.77 15.65 -10.12
C ASN A 123 8.51 17.16 -10.27
N ASP A 124 7.40 17.66 -9.73
CA ASP A 124 7.10 19.09 -9.72
C ASP A 124 7.88 19.79 -8.60
N LEU A 125 7.94 19.16 -7.42
CA LEU A 125 8.69 19.73 -6.29
C LEU A 125 10.18 19.90 -6.56
N ILE A 126 10.80 19.01 -7.32
CA ILE A 126 12.25 19.12 -7.65
C ILE A 126 12.58 20.27 -8.61
N GLN A 127 11.58 20.90 -9.24
CA GLN A 127 11.80 22.09 -10.06
C GLN A 127 12.04 23.32 -9.17
N ASP A 128 11.42 23.38 -7.98
CA ASP A 128 11.46 24.53 -7.08
C ASP A 128 12.35 24.31 -5.86
N HIS A 129 12.59 23.04 -5.52
CA HIS A 129 13.31 22.67 -4.29
C HIS A 129 14.40 21.64 -4.56
N HIS A 130 15.54 21.80 -3.89
CA HIS A 130 16.61 20.80 -3.93
C HIS A 130 16.12 19.46 -3.36
N GLY A 131 16.45 18.34 -4.00
CA GLY A 131 15.96 17.02 -3.61
C GLY A 131 16.25 16.63 -2.16
N GLU A 132 17.38 17.10 -1.59
CA GLU A 132 17.70 16.87 -0.19
C GLU A 132 16.76 17.60 0.78
N VAL A 133 16.25 18.79 0.39
CA VAL A 133 15.25 19.52 1.18
C VAL A 133 13.94 18.71 1.24
N ILE A 134 13.49 18.20 0.09
CA ILE A 134 12.30 17.36 -0.01
C ILE A 134 12.47 16.11 0.84
N ARG A 135 13.61 15.44 0.72
CA ARG A 135 13.94 14.24 1.49
C ARG A 135 13.95 14.52 3.00
N LEU A 136 14.56 15.62 3.42
CA LEU A 136 14.61 16.00 4.83
C LEU A 136 13.23 16.38 5.37
N ALA A 137 12.39 17.03 4.56
CA ALA A 137 11.01 17.33 4.91
C ALA A 137 10.20 16.03 5.16
N LEU A 138 10.31 15.03 4.28
CA LEU A 138 9.68 13.73 4.46
C LEU A 138 10.19 12.99 5.71
N LEU A 139 11.46 13.11 6.04
CA LEU A 139 12.08 12.49 7.21
C LEU A 139 11.87 13.27 8.51
N SER A 140 11.28 14.46 8.48
CA SER A 140 11.09 15.30 9.67
C SER A 140 10.09 14.74 10.69
N THR A 141 9.29 13.77 10.27
CA THR A 141 8.32 13.09 11.12
C THR A 141 8.60 11.59 11.13
N HIS A 142 8.39 10.96 12.29
CA HIS A 142 8.52 9.50 12.40
C HIS A 142 7.54 8.81 11.45
N TYR A 143 8.00 7.82 10.68
CA TYR A 143 7.23 7.18 9.60
C TYR A 143 5.86 6.62 10.02
N ARG A 144 5.67 6.22 11.28
CA ARG A 144 4.38 5.74 11.81
C ARG A 144 3.38 6.86 12.10
N LYS A 145 3.83 8.11 12.17
CA LYS A 145 2.98 9.27 12.37
C LYS A 145 2.55 9.84 11.04
N GLY A 146 1.43 10.55 11.03
CA GLY A 146 1.02 11.33 9.86
C GLY A 146 2.00 12.47 9.60
N LEU A 147 2.24 12.77 8.33
CA LEU A 147 3.01 13.92 7.88
C LEU A 147 2.05 14.89 7.18
N ASP A 148 1.97 16.12 7.66
CA ASP A 148 1.26 17.17 6.96
C ASP A 148 2.23 17.96 6.09
N TRP A 149 2.13 17.75 4.76
CA TRP A 149 2.97 18.43 3.78
C TRP A 149 2.46 19.85 3.54
N ASN A 150 3.30 20.83 3.81
CA ASN A 150 3.00 22.25 3.63
C ASN A 150 4.27 23.06 3.47
N GLU A 151 4.15 24.34 3.10
CA GLU A 151 5.29 25.25 2.92
C GLU A 151 6.16 25.40 4.19
N LYS A 152 5.56 25.30 5.36
CA LYS A 152 6.29 25.43 6.63
C LYS A 152 7.29 24.29 6.81
N ILE A 153 6.93 23.05 6.48
CA ILE A 153 7.82 21.89 6.62
C ILE A 153 9.00 21.97 5.65
N ILE A 154 8.76 22.46 4.43
CA ILE A 154 9.80 22.70 3.42
C ILE A 154 10.77 23.77 3.91
N HIS A 155 10.24 24.89 4.41
CA HIS A 155 11.07 25.96 4.95
C HIS A 155 11.93 25.50 6.13
N GLN A 156 11.36 24.72 7.05
CA GLN A 156 12.08 24.15 8.19
C GLN A 156 13.19 23.19 7.73
N ALA A 157 12.90 22.31 6.77
CA ALA A 157 13.89 21.41 6.19
C ALA A 157 15.04 22.15 5.53
N LYS A 158 14.74 23.17 4.72
CA LYS A 158 15.77 24.04 4.09
C LYS A 158 16.65 24.72 5.12
N LYS A 159 16.04 25.29 6.18
CA LYS A 159 16.78 25.93 7.27
C LYS A 159 17.67 24.96 8.03
N LEU A 160 17.19 23.74 8.27
CA LEU A 160 17.97 22.71 8.93
C LEU A 160 19.12 22.22 8.04
N LEU A 161 18.86 21.98 6.77
CA LEU A 161 19.88 21.52 5.81
C LEU A 161 21.01 22.55 5.70
N ASN A 162 20.69 23.84 5.61
CA ASN A 162 21.69 24.92 5.59
C ASN A 162 22.60 24.93 6.84
N LYS A 163 22.07 24.51 8.00
CA LYS A 163 22.90 24.40 9.22
C LYS A 163 23.83 23.19 9.22
N ILE A 164 23.48 22.15 8.47
CA ILE A 164 24.30 20.93 8.36
C ILE A 164 25.48 21.17 7.42
N TYR A 165 25.32 22.01 6.41
CA TYR A 165 26.35 22.29 5.40
C TYR A 165 27.24 23.50 5.72
N ILE A 166 27.01 24.19 6.84
CA ILE A 166 27.90 25.27 7.36
C ILE A 166 28.83 24.67 8.40
#